data_9f048d61f5f64c18c1bae8373e4e708c
#
_entry.id   9f048d61f5f64c18c1bae8373e4e708c
#
_cell.length_a   1.000
_cell.length_b   1.000
_cell.length_c   1.000
_cell.angle_alpha   90.00
_cell.angle_beta   90.00
_cell.angle_gamma   90.00
#
_symmetry.space_group_name_H-M   'P 1'
#
loop_
_entity.id
_entity.type
_entity.pdbx_description
1 polymer ?
#
loop_
_entity_poly.entity_id
_entity_poly.type
_entity_poly.pdbx_seq_one_letter_code
_entity_poly.pdbx_strand_id
1 'polypeptide(L)'
;MSRLYRNLRGHRVWRGPLILFAMAVVVFSVLFMTESPARSQDAVVSTNPQDIAAGAVLFQAHCESCHGYQGEGGVVKGAPALVSVGAAAADFYLTTGRMPLDAPNHEALRHHPAFNSTQIRELDAYIAALPQITGKGTQGPTIPTPEPLCKGTPPTTVESLSTNNPGCVTLAEGQQLYAINCAQCHQAAGSGGMLSKGNVVPSLHNANIVQAMEAPLIGPRPMPFFSELSNAQLSAIAHYVEYLRSPQDPGGAGISHFGPVAEGFVAILVGFVVLWFAARMIGNRG
;
A
#
# COMPACT_ATOMS: atom_id res chain seq x y z
N MET A 1 68.65 -10.99 17.77
CA MET A 1 67.34 -11.32 18.37
C MET A 1 66.29 -10.19 18.27
N SER A 2 66.39 -9.22 17.33
CA SER A 2 65.50 -8.04 17.32
C SER A 2 64.57 -7.91 16.10
N ARG A 3 64.56 -8.85 15.16
CA ARG A 3 63.68 -8.81 13.97
C ARG A 3 62.42 -9.67 14.06
N LEU A 4 62.32 -10.60 14.98
CA LEU A 4 61.14 -11.47 15.13
C LEU A 4 59.98 -10.82 15.93
N TYR A 5 60.26 -9.80 16.74
CA TYR A 5 59.25 -9.20 17.62
C TYR A 5 58.38 -8.14 16.92
N ARG A 6 58.78 -7.68 15.73
CA ARG A 6 58.11 -6.60 14.98
C ARG A 6 56.91 -7.09 14.13
N ASN A 7 56.91 -8.38 13.76
CA ASN A 7 55.86 -8.93 12.93
C ASN A 7 54.59 -9.40 13.66
N LEU A 8 54.68 -9.53 15.02
CA LEU A 8 53.52 -9.98 15.80
C LEU A 8 52.58 -8.86 16.26
N ARG A 9 53.02 -7.60 16.19
CA ARG A 9 52.19 -6.42 16.55
C ARG A 9 51.28 -5.95 15.42
N GLY A 10 51.58 -6.23 14.15
CA GLY A 10 50.79 -5.78 12.99
C GLY A 10 49.49 -6.52 12.82
N HIS A 11 49.40 -7.79 13.22
CA HIS A 11 48.20 -8.60 13.03
C HIS A 11 47.14 -8.47 14.14
N ARG A 12 47.48 -7.88 15.28
CA ARG A 12 46.53 -7.68 16.40
C ARG A 12 45.66 -6.43 16.25
N VAL A 13 46.16 -5.40 15.58
CA VAL A 13 45.48 -4.11 15.47
C VAL A 13 44.31 -4.15 14.47
N TRP A 14 44.37 -5.06 13.51
CA TRP A 14 43.32 -5.19 12.46
C TRP A 14 42.20 -6.19 12.81
N ARG A 15 42.37 -7.04 13.82
CA ARG A 15 41.38 -8.02 14.23
C ARG A 15 40.18 -7.40 14.96
N GLY A 16 40.43 -6.35 15.75
CA GLY A 16 39.39 -5.63 16.48
C GLY A 16 38.33 -4.98 15.55
N PRO A 17 38.70 -4.12 14.60
CA PRO A 17 37.74 -3.49 13.69
C PRO A 17 37.09 -4.48 12.75
N LEU A 18 37.76 -5.56 12.34
CA LEU A 18 37.13 -6.63 11.52
C LEU A 18 36.05 -7.41 12.27
N ILE A 19 36.28 -7.70 13.56
CA ILE A 19 35.27 -8.38 14.39
C ILE A 19 34.09 -7.45 14.66
N LEU A 20 34.33 -6.17 14.94
CA LEU A 20 33.25 -5.18 15.11
C LEU A 20 32.45 -4.98 13.84
N PHE A 21 33.08 -4.95 12.66
CA PHE A 21 32.41 -4.86 11.38
C PHE A 21 31.60 -6.12 11.09
N ALA A 22 32.14 -7.32 11.35
CA ALA A 22 31.41 -8.57 11.18
C ALA A 22 30.20 -8.66 12.13
N MET A 23 30.36 -8.24 13.39
CA MET A 23 29.23 -8.17 14.34
C MET A 23 28.17 -7.14 13.89
N ALA A 24 28.58 -5.98 13.41
CA ALA A 24 27.65 -4.99 12.88
C ALA A 24 26.86 -5.50 11.66
N VAL A 25 27.53 -6.24 10.76
CA VAL A 25 26.87 -6.88 9.61
C VAL A 25 25.89 -7.95 10.04
N VAL A 26 26.25 -8.77 11.04
CA VAL A 26 25.35 -9.81 11.59
C VAL A 26 24.13 -9.18 12.28
N VAL A 27 24.34 -8.16 13.11
CA VAL A 27 23.25 -7.44 13.79
C VAL A 27 22.34 -6.75 12.76
N PHE A 28 22.93 -6.11 11.75
CA PHE A 28 22.19 -5.49 10.65
C PHE A 28 21.38 -6.53 9.86
N SER A 29 21.99 -7.68 9.53
CA SER A 29 21.30 -8.77 8.83
C SER A 29 20.15 -9.37 9.66
N VAL A 30 20.32 -9.52 10.97
CA VAL A 30 19.27 -10.01 11.87
C VAL A 30 18.13 -8.99 11.98
N LEU A 31 18.42 -7.70 12.07
CA LEU A 31 17.41 -6.64 12.12
C LEU A 31 16.61 -6.52 10.81
N PHE A 32 17.25 -6.77 9.66
CA PHE A 32 16.57 -6.77 8.35
C PHE A 32 15.81 -8.09 8.04
N MET A 33 16.16 -9.21 8.69
CA MET A 33 15.44 -10.47 8.51
C MET A 33 14.16 -10.59 9.37
N THR A 34 13.88 -9.63 10.24
CA THR A 34 12.66 -9.62 11.07
C THR A 34 11.49 -8.89 10.43
N GLU A 35 11.65 -8.33 9.24
CA GLU A 35 10.48 -7.95 8.43
C GLU A 35 9.88 -9.23 7.84
N SER A 36 8.95 -9.82 8.58
CA SER A 36 8.06 -10.84 8.03
C SER A 36 7.38 -10.22 6.80
N PRO A 37 7.46 -10.84 5.61
CA PRO A 37 6.68 -10.37 4.48
C PRO A 37 5.24 -10.30 4.95
N ALA A 38 4.59 -9.14 4.73
CA ALA A 38 3.18 -8.99 4.99
C ALA A 38 2.48 -10.12 4.25
N ARG A 39 2.03 -11.13 5.01
CA ARG A 39 1.37 -12.30 4.47
C ARG A 39 0.15 -11.76 3.74
N SER A 40 0.04 -12.04 2.45
CA SER A 40 -1.22 -11.89 1.75
C SER A 40 -2.25 -12.67 2.58
N GLN A 41 -3.10 -11.96 3.29
CA GLN A 41 -4.16 -12.56 4.07
C GLN A 41 -5.08 -13.24 3.06
N ASP A 42 -5.43 -14.48 3.34
CA ASP A 42 -6.44 -15.18 2.58
C ASP A 42 -7.69 -14.29 2.62
N ALA A 43 -8.09 -13.78 1.45
CA ALA A 43 -9.15 -12.78 1.30
C ALA A 43 -10.56 -13.33 1.60
N VAL A 44 -10.64 -14.41 2.35
CA VAL A 44 -11.89 -15.06 2.73
C VAL A 44 -12.23 -14.65 4.16
N VAL A 45 -13.35 -13.93 4.29
CA VAL A 45 -13.93 -13.59 5.59
C VAL A 45 -14.24 -14.88 6.36
N SER A 46 -13.74 -15.00 7.56
CA SER A 46 -14.00 -16.18 8.39
C SER A 46 -15.50 -16.24 8.78
N THR A 47 -16.10 -17.39 8.53
CA THR A 47 -17.46 -17.70 9.00
C THR A 47 -17.45 -18.59 10.24
N ASN A 48 -16.26 -18.84 10.81
CA ASN A 48 -16.10 -19.64 12.01
C ASN A 48 -16.76 -18.96 13.22
N PRO A 49 -17.67 -19.64 13.94
CA PRO A 49 -18.31 -19.07 15.12
C PRO A 49 -17.35 -18.63 16.22
N GLN A 50 -16.18 -19.26 16.34
CA GLN A 50 -15.15 -18.85 17.30
C GLN A 50 -14.53 -17.51 16.94
N ASP A 51 -14.22 -17.26 15.64
CA ASP A 51 -13.69 -15.99 15.18
C ASP A 51 -14.72 -14.87 15.34
N ILE A 52 -15.99 -15.16 15.05
CA ILE A 52 -17.11 -14.20 15.27
C ILE A 52 -17.25 -13.86 16.75
N ALA A 53 -17.18 -14.85 17.64
CA ALA A 53 -17.27 -14.62 19.09
C ALA A 53 -16.07 -13.82 19.62
N ALA A 54 -14.85 -14.12 19.16
CA ALA A 54 -13.65 -13.38 19.52
C ALA A 54 -13.73 -11.93 19.01
N GLY A 55 -14.18 -11.73 17.76
CA GLY A 55 -14.43 -10.42 17.16
C GLY A 55 -15.48 -9.61 17.95
N ALA A 56 -16.53 -10.26 18.48
CA ALA A 56 -17.51 -9.60 19.32
C ALA A 56 -16.88 -9.02 20.61
N VAL A 57 -15.98 -9.77 21.24
CA VAL A 57 -15.26 -9.31 22.44
C VAL A 57 -14.36 -8.11 22.11
N LEU A 58 -13.63 -8.16 20.99
CA LEU A 58 -12.80 -7.06 20.55
C LEU A 58 -13.64 -5.82 20.20
N PHE A 59 -14.77 -6.02 19.54
CA PHE A 59 -15.71 -4.94 19.19
C PHE A 59 -16.25 -4.24 20.42
N GLN A 60 -16.71 -4.99 21.43
CA GLN A 60 -17.18 -4.43 22.69
C GLN A 60 -16.10 -3.63 23.41
N ALA A 61 -14.86 -4.12 23.40
CA ALA A 61 -13.76 -3.44 24.07
C ALA A 61 -13.29 -2.15 23.38
N HIS A 62 -13.39 -2.06 22.06
CA HIS A 62 -12.71 -1.01 21.29
C HIS A 62 -13.62 -0.18 20.35
N CYS A 63 -14.83 -0.67 20.01
CA CYS A 63 -15.66 -0.07 18.97
C CYS A 63 -17.04 0.38 19.46
N GLU A 64 -17.61 -0.35 20.42
CA GLU A 64 -18.96 -0.15 20.94
C GLU A 64 -19.21 1.26 21.45
N SER A 65 -18.24 1.86 22.13
CA SER A 65 -18.35 3.19 22.73
C SER A 65 -18.70 4.29 21.70
N CYS A 66 -18.35 4.08 20.42
CA CYS A 66 -18.65 5.01 19.35
C CYS A 66 -19.74 4.49 18.41
N HIS A 67 -19.66 3.20 18.03
CA HIS A 67 -20.52 2.61 17.03
C HIS A 67 -21.79 1.94 17.57
N GLY A 68 -21.96 1.90 18.89
CA GLY A 68 -23.11 1.27 19.56
C GLY A 68 -22.93 -0.23 19.78
N TYR A 69 -23.70 -0.77 20.72
CA TYR A 69 -23.57 -2.16 21.19
C TYR A 69 -23.75 -3.21 20.07
N GLN A 70 -24.62 -2.92 19.11
CA GLN A 70 -24.89 -3.76 17.94
C GLN A 70 -24.36 -3.15 16.63
N GLY A 71 -23.47 -2.17 16.71
CA GLY A 71 -22.97 -1.48 15.54
C GLY A 71 -24.02 -0.58 14.86
N GLU A 72 -25.05 -0.16 15.59
CA GLU A 72 -26.13 0.69 15.10
C GLU A 72 -25.71 2.12 14.78
N GLY A 73 -24.54 2.53 15.25
CA GLY A 73 -24.01 3.88 15.05
C GLY A 73 -24.69 4.94 15.93
N GLY A 74 -24.24 6.18 15.76
CA GLY A 74 -24.91 7.36 16.35
C GLY A 74 -24.69 7.60 17.83
N VAL A 75 -23.94 6.78 18.55
CA VAL A 75 -23.57 7.01 19.96
C VAL A 75 -22.68 8.24 20.05
N VAL A 76 -21.70 8.33 19.17
CA VAL A 76 -20.87 9.53 18.99
C VAL A 76 -21.25 10.18 17.66
N LYS A 77 -21.32 11.52 17.65
CA LYS A 77 -21.61 12.27 16.43
C LYS A 77 -20.58 11.94 15.34
N GLY A 78 -21.05 11.47 14.22
CA GLY A 78 -20.20 11.11 13.08
C GLY A 78 -19.81 9.63 13.01
N ALA A 79 -20.02 8.84 14.07
CA ALA A 79 -19.83 7.40 14.03
C ALA A 79 -20.96 6.72 13.21
N PRO A 80 -20.64 6.10 12.07
CA PRO A 80 -21.65 5.47 11.22
C PRO A 80 -22.14 4.16 11.82
N ALA A 81 -23.32 3.72 11.36
CA ALA A 81 -23.77 2.35 11.60
C ALA A 81 -22.87 1.36 10.84
N LEU A 82 -22.53 0.23 11.48
CA LEU A 82 -21.67 -0.82 10.90
C LEU A 82 -22.46 -2.03 10.39
N VAL A 83 -23.76 -2.09 10.66
CA VAL A 83 -24.63 -3.23 10.31
C VAL A 83 -24.74 -3.52 8.81
N SER A 84 -24.25 -2.63 7.94
CA SER A 84 -24.28 -2.82 6.48
C SER A 84 -22.98 -2.46 5.78
N VAL A 85 -21.89 -2.20 6.50
CA VAL A 85 -20.63 -1.76 5.90
C VAL A 85 -19.85 -2.92 5.26
N GLY A 86 -20.02 -4.14 5.75
CA GLY A 86 -19.36 -5.34 5.25
C GLY A 86 -17.91 -5.48 5.70
N ALA A 87 -17.35 -6.66 5.41
CA ALA A 87 -15.98 -6.99 5.81
C ALA A 87 -14.93 -6.14 5.08
N ALA A 88 -15.14 -5.79 3.82
CA ALA A 88 -14.19 -4.95 3.07
C ALA A 88 -13.96 -3.59 3.72
N ALA A 89 -15.01 -2.99 4.27
CA ALA A 89 -14.86 -1.73 4.99
C ALA A 89 -14.13 -1.93 6.32
N ALA A 90 -14.44 -2.98 7.06
CA ALA A 90 -13.76 -3.30 8.30
C ALA A 90 -12.26 -3.53 8.07
N ASP A 91 -11.90 -4.44 7.16
CA ASP A 91 -10.50 -4.74 6.81
C ASP A 91 -9.75 -3.48 6.37
N PHE A 92 -10.32 -2.71 5.45
CA PHE A 92 -9.69 -1.48 4.98
C PHE A 92 -9.37 -0.51 6.11
N TYR A 93 -10.33 -0.20 6.97
CA TYR A 93 -10.12 0.78 8.05
C TYR A 93 -9.19 0.25 9.14
N LEU A 94 -9.23 -1.04 9.44
CA LEU A 94 -8.38 -1.68 10.44
C LEU A 94 -6.95 -1.91 9.93
N THR A 95 -6.78 -2.44 8.73
CA THR A 95 -5.45 -2.71 8.14
C THR A 95 -4.70 -1.44 7.77
N THR A 96 -5.42 -0.35 7.48
CA THR A 96 -4.81 0.96 7.24
C THR A 96 -4.62 1.78 8.53
N GLY A 97 -4.98 1.25 9.69
CA GLY A 97 -4.88 1.92 11.00
C GLY A 97 -5.75 3.17 11.11
N ARG A 98 -6.78 3.31 10.27
CA ARG A 98 -7.72 4.43 10.31
C ARG A 98 -8.72 4.31 11.45
N MET A 99 -8.91 3.09 11.94
CA MET A 99 -9.73 2.77 13.11
C MET A 99 -8.92 1.84 14.04
N PRO A 100 -9.11 2.00 15.36
CA PRO A 100 -9.94 3.01 16.07
C PRO A 100 -9.37 4.42 15.96
N LEU A 101 -10.24 5.44 16.08
CA LEU A 101 -9.81 6.84 16.18
C LEU A 101 -9.28 7.14 17.59
N ASP A 102 -8.25 8.00 17.67
CA ASP A 102 -7.70 8.48 18.96
C ASP A 102 -8.72 9.33 19.73
N ALA A 103 -9.57 10.06 19.02
CA ALA A 103 -10.63 10.87 19.61
C ALA A 103 -11.81 11.03 18.63
N PRO A 104 -13.03 11.23 19.16
CA PRO A 104 -14.20 11.54 18.36
C PRO A 104 -13.98 12.79 17.48
N ASN A 105 -14.51 12.77 16.28
CA ASN A 105 -14.40 13.82 15.26
C ASN A 105 -13.00 14.06 14.66
N HIS A 106 -12.02 13.25 14.98
CA HIS A 106 -10.76 13.24 14.24
C HIS A 106 -10.97 12.66 12.84
N GLU A 107 -10.15 13.12 11.90
CA GLU A 107 -10.12 12.53 10.56
C GLU A 107 -9.46 11.15 10.62
N ALA A 108 -10.05 10.17 9.94
CA ALA A 108 -9.54 8.80 9.88
C ALA A 108 -8.33 8.71 8.93
N LEU A 109 -7.21 9.28 9.34
CA LEU A 109 -5.95 9.23 8.61
C LEU A 109 -5.31 7.86 8.72
N ARG A 110 -4.39 7.56 7.79
CA ARG A 110 -3.62 6.30 7.81
C ARG A 110 -2.61 6.32 8.94
N HIS A 111 -2.59 5.26 9.75
CA HIS A 111 -1.65 4.99 10.82
C HIS A 111 -1.15 3.55 10.78
N HIS A 112 -0.30 3.17 11.72
CA HIS A 112 -0.03 1.76 11.97
C HIS A 112 -1.30 1.08 12.51
N PRO A 113 -1.64 -0.15 12.05
CA PRO A 113 -2.76 -0.92 12.58
C PRO A 113 -2.65 -1.08 14.11
N ALA A 114 -3.75 -0.84 14.81
CA ALA A 114 -3.83 -1.02 16.27
C ALA A 114 -3.98 -2.50 16.65
N PHE A 115 -4.40 -3.34 15.71
CA PHE A 115 -4.66 -4.77 15.89
C PHE A 115 -3.71 -5.60 15.05
N ASN A 116 -3.39 -6.80 15.53
CA ASN A 116 -2.66 -7.77 14.73
C ASN A 116 -3.59 -8.46 13.70
N SER A 117 -3.01 -9.22 12.76
CA SER A 117 -3.76 -9.85 11.67
C SER A 117 -4.85 -10.83 12.12
N THR A 118 -4.65 -11.52 13.26
CA THR A 118 -5.67 -12.41 13.83
C THR A 118 -6.86 -11.62 14.37
N GLN A 119 -6.59 -10.56 15.12
CA GLN A 119 -7.63 -9.69 15.67
C GLN A 119 -8.42 -8.96 14.57
N ILE A 120 -7.74 -8.52 13.49
CA ILE A 120 -8.43 -7.91 12.34
C ILE A 120 -9.37 -8.93 11.71
N ARG A 121 -8.90 -10.15 11.41
CA ARG A 121 -9.75 -11.21 10.85
C ARG A 121 -10.97 -11.53 11.73
N GLU A 122 -10.81 -11.55 13.04
CA GLU A 122 -11.89 -11.77 14.00
C GLU A 122 -12.91 -10.61 13.97
N LEU A 123 -12.44 -9.36 13.94
CA LEU A 123 -13.28 -8.18 13.79
C LEU A 123 -14.03 -8.16 12.46
N ASP A 124 -13.37 -8.51 11.34
CA ASP A 124 -13.98 -8.61 10.02
C ASP A 124 -15.10 -9.65 9.99
N ALA A 125 -14.85 -10.81 10.62
CA ALA A 125 -15.84 -11.88 10.75
C ALA A 125 -17.07 -11.41 11.56
N TYR A 126 -16.86 -10.70 12.67
CA TYR A 126 -17.95 -10.19 13.48
C TYR A 126 -18.74 -9.10 12.76
N ILE A 127 -18.07 -8.12 12.15
CA ILE A 127 -18.73 -7.02 11.41
C ILE A 127 -19.49 -7.55 10.21
N ALA A 128 -18.94 -8.52 9.49
CA ALA A 128 -19.65 -9.20 8.40
C ALA A 128 -20.91 -9.96 8.87
N ALA A 129 -20.90 -10.47 10.10
CA ALA A 129 -22.02 -11.20 10.68
C ALA A 129 -23.08 -10.30 11.32
N LEU A 130 -22.83 -9.01 11.49
CA LEU A 130 -23.76 -8.08 12.16
C LEU A 130 -25.18 -8.10 11.57
N PRO A 131 -25.41 -8.13 10.24
CA PRO A 131 -26.77 -8.20 9.68
C PRO A 131 -27.53 -9.44 10.16
N GLN A 132 -26.85 -10.59 10.23
CA GLN A 132 -27.46 -11.85 10.68
C GLN A 132 -27.70 -11.87 12.20
N ILE A 133 -26.74 -11.34 12.97
CA ILE A 133 -26.82 -11.29 14.44
C ILE A 133 -27.94 -10.36 14.91
N THR A 134 -28.03 -9.19 14.27
CA THR A 134 -28.96 -8.13 14.69
C THR A 134 -30.33 -8.19 14.03
N GLY A 135 -30.45 -8.90 12.91
CA GLY A 135 -31.63 -8.88 12.03
C GLY A 135 -31.85 -7.52 11.35
N LYS A 136 -30.83 -6.66 11.32
CA LYS A 136 -30.88 -5.29 10.76
C LYS A 136 -29.82 -5.11 9.69
N GLY A 137 -30.10 -4.23 8.74
CA GLY A 137 -29.15 -3.92 7.67
C GLY A 137 -29.12 -4.98 6.55
N THR A 138 -28.15 -4.83 5.66
CA THR A 138 -27.92 -5.71 4.51
C THR A 138 -26.48 -6.17 4.51
N GLN A 139 -26.20 -7.27 3.79
CA GLN A 139 -24.83 -7.72 3.60
C GLN A 139 -24.06 -6.66 2.81
N GLY A 140 -23.02 -6.09 3.42
CA GLY A 140 -22.11 -5.17 2.75
C GLY A 140 -21.03 -5.89 1.90
N PRO A 141 -20.14 -5.15 1.25
CA PRO A 141 -19.06 -5.71 0.44
C PRO A 141 -18.18 -6.68 1.23
N THR A 142 -17.84 -7.80 0.59
CA THR A 142 -16.84 -8.75 1.12
C THR A 142 -15.45 -8.30 0.73
N ILE A 143 -14.44 -8.80 1.45
CA ILE A 143 -13.03 -8.56 1.09
C ILE A 143 -12.79 -9.13 -0.32
N PRO A 144 -12.31 -8.31 -1.28
CA PRO A 144 -12.14 -8.76 -2.65
C PRO A 144 -10.93 -9.68 -2.78
N THR A 145 -11.05 -10.71 -3.62
CA THR A 145 -9.94 -11.61 -3.94
C THR A 145 -9.27 -11.14 -5.23
N PRO A 146 -7.98 -10.77 -5.19
CA PRO A 146 -7.26 -10.32 -6.39
C PRO A 146 -7.15 -11.43 -7.44
N GLU A 147 -7.48 -11.13 -8.69
CA GLU A 147 -7.19 -11.99 -9.82
C GLU A 147 -5.70 -11.86 -10.22
N PRO A 148 -5.03 -12.95 -10.62
CA PRO A 148 -3.62 -12.91 -10.95
C PRO A 148 -3.36 -12.13 -12.25
N LEU A 149 -2.12 -11.63 -12.41
CA LEU A 149 -1.67 -11.09 -13.70
C LEU A 149 -1.50 -12.21 -14.74
N CYS A 150 -1.91 -11.93 -15.98
CA CYS A 150 -1.70 -12.83 -17.10
C CYS A 150 -0.22 -13.06 -17.37
N LYS A 151 0.21 -14.32 -17.45
CA LYS A 151 1.60 -14.68 -17.74
C LYS A 151 1.93 -14.39 -19.20
N GLY A 152 3.07 -13.75 -19.45
CA GLY A 152 3.63 -13.57 -20.80
C GLY A 152 3.18 -12.32 -21.57
N THR A 153 2.34 -11.46 -20.98
CA THR A 153 2.05 -10.15 -21.58
C THR A 153 3.07 -9.12 -21.09
N PRO A 154 3.90 -8.55 -21.97
CA PRO A 154 4.72 -7.40 -21.60
C PRO A 154 3.79 -6.26 -21.16
N PRO A 155 4.16 -5.46 -20.13
CA PRO A 155 3.32 -4.37 -19.64
C PRO A 155 3.05 -3.25 -20.65
N THR A 156 3.64 -3.33 -21.85
CA THR A 156 3.71 -2.25 -22.84
C THR A 156 2.92 -2.47 -24.14
N THR A 157 2.31 -3.64 -24.37
CA THR A 157 1.58 -3.87 -25.62
C THR A 157 0.09 -3.59 -25.46
N VAL A 158 -0.39 -2.59 -26.20
CA VAL A 158 -1.81 -2.19 -26.31
C VAL A 158 -2.70 -3.34 -26.80
N GLU A 159 -2.11 -4.35 -27.40
CA GLU A 159 -2.79 -5.52 -27.96
C GLU A 159 -3.31 -6.51 -26.91
N SER A 160 -2.91 -6.36 -25.64
CA SER A 160 -3.38 -7.17 -24.52
C SER A 160 -4.68 -6.65 -23.88
N LEU A 161 -5.34 -5.65 -24.50
CA LEU A 161 -6.67 -5.17 -24.09
C LEU A 161 -7.81 -6.15 -24.42
N SER A 162 -7.48 -7.37 -24.82
CA SER A 162 -8.47 -8.40 -25.05
C SER A 162 -9.07 -8.86 -23.72
N THR A 163 -10.23 -8.33 -23.42
CA THR A 163 -11.10 -8.56 -22.26
C THR A 163 -11.57 -10.01 -22.09
N ASN A 164 -10.98 -10.97 -22.75
CA ASN A 164 -11.48 -12.35 -22.87
C ASN A 164 -10.51 -13.43 -22.33
N ASN A 165 -9.61 -13.09 -21.40
CA ASN A 165 -8.88 -14.12 -20.66
C ASN A 165 -9.60 -14.38 -19.32
N PRO A 166 -10.46 -15.41 -19.24
CA PRO A 166 -11.12 -15.70 -17.98
C PRO A 166 -10.07 -16.11 -16.93
N GLY A 167 -10.01 -15.36 -15.83
CA GLY A 167 -9.21 -15.69 -14.65
C GLY A 167 -7.82 -15.04 -14.57
N CYS A 168 -7.51 -14.01 -15.37
CA CYS A 168 -6.34 -13.17 -15.17
C CYS A 168 -6.54 -11.76 -15.74
N VAL A 169 -5.79 -10.78 -15.22
CA VAL A 169 -5.87 -9.36 -15.61
C VAL A 169 -4.55 -8.84 -16.14
N THR A 170 -4.55 -7.69 -16.82
CA THR A 170 -3.35 -7.09 -17.41
C THR A 170 -3.01 -5.73 -16.79
N LEU A 171 -1.72 -5.38 -16.75
CA LEU A 171 -1.30 -4.04 -16.32
C LEU A 171 -1.77 -2.94 -17.27
N ALA A 172 -1.91 -3.22 -18.56
CA ALA A 172 -2.39 -2.25 -19.55
C ALA A 172 -3.86 -1.88 -19.28
N GLU A 173 -4.71 -2.86 -18.98
CA GLU A 173 -6.09 -2.62 -18.55
C GLU A 173 -6.13 -1.82 -17.26
N GLY A 174 -5.32 -2.20 -16.26
CA GLY A 174 -5.20 -1.47 -14.99
C GLY A 174 -4.78 -0.02 -15.19
N GLN A 175 -3.82 0.25 -16.07
CA GLN A 175 -3.38 1.60 -16.43
C GLN A 175 -4.51 2.44 -17.03
N GLN A 176 -5.28 1.88 -17.97
CA GLN A 176 -6.40 2.58 -18.58
C GLN A 176 -7.48 2.92 -17.55
N LEU A 177 -7.91 1.92 -16.79
CA LEU A 177 -8.93 2.11 -15.76
C LEU A 177 -8.49 3.10 -14.69
N TYR A 178 -7.21 3.04 -14.29
CA TYR A 178 -6.63 3.98 -13.35
C TYR A 178 -6.60 5.41 -13.91
N ALA A 179 -6.19 5.59 -15.16
CA ALA A 179 -6.13 6.90 -15.80
C ALA A 179 -7.51 7.57 -15.88
N ILE A 180 -8.55 6.81 -16.13
CA ILE A 180 -9.92 7.34 -16.28
C ILE A 180 -10.56 7.61 -14.91
N ASN A 181 -10.37 6.73 -13.92
CA ASN A 181 -11.13 6.75 -12.67
C ASN A 181 -10.34 7.33 -11.48
N CYS A 182 -9.03 7.17 -11.43
CA CYS A 182 -8.22 7.39 -10.23
C CYS A 182 -7.21 8.54 -10.36
N ALA A 183 -6.58 8.69 -11.55
CA ALA A 183 -5.49 9.62 -11.76
C ALA A 183 -5.86 11.09 -11.55
N GLN A 184 -7.13 11.46 -11.74
CA GLN A 184 -7.61 12.83 -11.51
C GLN A 184 -7.40 13.30 -10.07
N CYS A 185 -7.51 12.38 -9.11
CA CYS A 185 -7.31 12.68 -7.69
C CYS A 185 -5.95 12.18 -7.19
N HIS A 186 -5.56 10.96 -7.56
CA HIS A 186 -4.34 10.32 -7.06
C HIS A 186 -3.09 10.65 -7.86
N GLN A 187 -3.18 11.45 -8.91
CA GLN A 187 -2.12 11.77 -9.87
C GLN A 187 -1.72 10.55 -10.74
N ALA A 188 -1.06 10.79 -11.85
CA ALA A 188 -0.67 9.72 -12.78
C ALA A 188 0.33 8.74 -12.15
N ALA A 189 1.19 9.20 -11.24
CA ALA A 189 2.16 8.40 -10.53
C ALA A 189 1.64 7.80 -9.20
N GLY A 190 0.39 7.99 -8.85
CA GLY A 190 -0.16 7.51 -7.56
C GLY A 190 0.35 8.25 -6.33
N SER A 191 1.01 9.39 -6.50
CA SER A 191 1.62 10.15 -5.40
C SER A 191 0.61 10.85 -4.50
N GLY A 192 -0.64 10.97 -4.94
CA GLY A 192 -1.65 11.74 -4.24
C GLY A 192 -1.39 13.24 -4.32
N GLY A 193 -2.04 14.01 -3.48
CA GLY A 193 -1.88 15.45 -3.47
C GLY A 193 -3.05 16.21 -2.84
N MET A 194 -3.04 17.51 -2.99
CA MET A 194 -4.08 18.38 -2.45
C MET A 194 -5.15 18.65 -3.51
N LEU A 195 -6.40 18.45 -3.16
CA LEU A 195 -7.56 18.83 -3.97
C LEU A 195 -8.10 20.20 -3.57
N SER A 196 -9.07 20.68 -4.33
CA SER A 196 -9.84 21.88 -3.98
C SER A 196 -10.48 21.75 -2.59
N LYS A 197 -10.65 22.89 -1.91
CA LYS A 197 -11.23 22.97 -0.56
C LYS A 197 -10.40 22.31 0.55
N GLY A 198 -9.09 22.11 0.34
CA GLY A 198 -8.19 21.62 1.36
C GLY A 198 -8.24 20.10 1.60
N ASN A 199 -8.99 19.35 0.81
CA ASN A 199 -8.97 17.88 0.89
C ASN A 199 -7.62 17.33 0.44
N VAL A 200 -7.08 16.37 1.18
CA VAL A 200 -5.83 15.69 0.86
C VAL A 200 -6.13 14.28 0.35
N VAL A 201 -5.61 13.97 -0.84
CA VAL A 201 -5.67 12.63 -1.41
C VAL A 201 -4.38 11.89 -1.03
N PRO A 202 -4.48 10.73 -0.38
CA PRO A 202 -3.29 9.99 0.05
C PRO A 202 -2.51 9.43 -1.13
N SER A 203 -1.20 9.27 -0.94
CA SER A 203 -0.37 8.48 -1.85
C SER A 203 -0.80 7.02 -1.81
N LEU A 204 -0.84 6.38 -2.98
CA LEU A 204 -1.14 4.97 -3.14
C LEU A 204 0.08 4.07 -2.96
N HIS A 205 1.29 4.63 -2.85
CA HIS A 205 2.53 3.86 -2.72
C HIS A 205 2.60 3.01 -1.45
N ASN A 206 1.75 3.29 -0.46
CA ASN A 206 1.65 2.52 0.79
C ASN A 206 0.45 1.56 0.82
N ALA A 207 -0.35 1.49 -0.25
CA ALA A 207 -1.47 0.58 -0.33
C ALA A 207 -1.02 -0.81 -0.82
N ASN A 208 -1.50 -1.89 -0.21
CA ASN A 208 -1.37 -3.22 -0.78
C ASN A 208 -2.48 -3.47 -1.80
N ILE A 209 -2.42 -4.61 -2.52
CA ILE A 209 -3.40 -4.96 -3.56
C ILE A 209 -4.83 -4.97 -3.01
N VAL A 210 -5.06 -5.61 -1.86
CA VAL A 210 -6.39 -5.73 -1.26
C VAL A 210 -6.94 -4.36 -0.89
N GLN A 211 -6.16 -3.53 -0.19
CA GLN A 211 -6.54 -2.16 0.15
C GLN A 211 -6.85 -1.29 -1.08
N ALA A 212 -6.12 -1.51 -2.18
CA ALA A 212 -6.37 -0.80 -3.44
C ALA A 212 -7.69 -1.24 -4.12
N MET A 213 -8.13 -2.48 -3.89
CA MET A 213 -9.42 -2.98 -4.36
C MET A 213 -10.59 -2.57 -3.43
N GLU A 214 -10.35 -2.55 -2.12
CA GLU A 214 -11.38 -2.20 -1.13
C GLU A 214 -11.77 -0.73 -1.17
N ALA A 215 -10.79 0.17 -1.30
CA ALA A 215 -11.05 1.60 -1.28
C ALA A 215 -12.11 2.04 -2.31
N PRO A 216 -12.09 1.61 -3.60
CA PRO A 216 -13.16 1.91 -4.54
C PRO A 216 -14.52 1.31 -4.15
N LEU A 217 -14.53 0.13 -3.52
CA LEU A 217 -15.77 -0.54 -3.09
C LEU A 217 -16.46 0.15 -1.93
N ILE A 218 -15.71 0.82 -1.05
CA ILE A 218 -16.25 1.44 0.17
C ILE A 218 -16.35 2.96 0.10
N GLY A 219 -15.62 3.60 -0.83
CA GLY A 219 -15.61 5.05 -1.02
C GLY A 219 -15.24 5.82 0.26
N PRO A 220 -14.03 5.64 0.83
CA PRO A 220 -13.64 6.37 2.03
C PRO A 220 -13.59 7.88 1.73
N ARG A 221 -14.43 8.66 2.43
CA ARG A 221 -14.56 10.10 2.12
C ARG A 221 -13.21 10.82 2.16
N PRO A 222 -12.94 11.73 1.23
CA PRO A 222 -13.79 12.25 0.14
C PRO A 222 -13.81 11.42 -1.16
N MET A 223 -13.24 10.21 -1.18
CA MET A 223 -13.22 9.33 -2.36
C MET A 223 -14.64 8.90 -2.73
N PRO A 224 -15.03 8.93 -4.02
CA PRO A 224 -16.30 8.39 -4.46
C PRO A 224 -16.34 6.85 -4.37
N PHE A 225 -17.54 6.33 -4.40
CA PHE A 225 -17.84 4.91 -4.46
C PHE A 225 -17.93 4.45 -5.93
N PHE A 226 -17.30 3.33 -6.29
CA PHE A 226 -17.23 2.81 -7.66
C PHE A 226 -17.91 1.44 -7.77
N SER A 227 -19.24 1.42 -7.66
CA SER A 227 -20.04 0.19 -7.67
C SER A 227 -20.04 -0.57 -9.01
N GLU A 228 -19.73 0.13 -10.10
CA GLU A 228 -19.74 -0.44 -11.45
C GLU A 228 -18.48 -1.23 -11.81
N LEU A 229 -17.40 -1.11 -11.03
CA LEU A 229 -16.19 -1.84 -11.31
C LEU A 229 -16.31 -3.30 -10.88
N SER A 230 -16.08 -4.21 -11.82
CA SER A 230 -16.03 -5.65 -11.54
C SER A 230 -14.79 -6.02 -10.74
N ASN A 231 -14.78 -7.21 -10.11
CA ASN A 231 -13.61 -7.71 -9.39
C ASN A 231 -12.36 -7.79 -10.28
N ALA A 232 -12.50 -8.18 -11.54
CA ALA A 232 -11.40 -8.19 -12.51
C ALA A 232 -10.85 -6.78 -12.76
N GLN A 233 -11.72 -5.79 -12.94
CA GLN A 233 -11.31 -4.40 -13.15
C GLN A 233 -10.63 -3.81 -11.90
N LEU A 234 -11.16 -4.09 -10.72
CA LEU A 234 -10.53 -3.71 -9.45
C LEU A 234 -9.16 -4.36 -9.29
N SER A 235 -9.04 -5.66 -9.64
CA SER A 235 -7.76 -6.38 -9.62
C SER A 235 -6.75 -5.78 -10.59
N ALA A 236 -7.16 -5.43 -11.81
CA ALA A 236 -6.30 -4.79 -12.79
C ALA A 236 -5.78 -3.43 -12.29
N ILE A 237 -6.68 -2.59 -11.73
CA ILE A 237 -6.30 -1.31 -11.11
C ILE A 237 -5.33 -1.52 -9.95
N ALA A 238 -5.59 -2.49 -9.08
CA ALA A 238 -4.77 -2.75 -7.91
C ALA A 238 -3.35 -3.22 -8.27
N HIS A 239 -3.22 -4.09 -9.27
CA HIS A 239 -1.92 -4.46 -9.81
C HIS A 239 -1.19 -3.29 -10.45
N TYR A 240 -1.89 -2.39 -11.13
CA TYR A 240 -1.28 -1.19 -11.66
C TYR A 240 -0.83 -0.22 -10.54
N VAL A 241 -1.61 -0.07 -9.48
CA VAL A 241 -1.20 0.68 -8.27
C VAL A 241 0.05 0.07 -7.64
N GLU A 242 0.15 -1.25 -7.56
CA GLU A 242 1.36 -1.92 -7.08
C GLU A 242 2.56 -1.65 -8.00
N TYR A 243 2.36 -1.70 -9.31
CA TYR A 243 3.39 -1.32 -10.29
C TYR A 243 3.87 0.12 -10.13
N LEU A 244 2.99 1.08 -9.82
CA LEU A 244 3.36 2.47 -9.59
C LEU A 244 4.30 2.68 -8.39
N ARG A 245 4.37 1.75 -7.44
CA ARG A 245 5.29 1.81 -6.30
C ARG A 245 6.76 1.59 -6.71
N SER A 246 6.99 0.77 -7.70
CA SER A 246 8.32 0.45 -8.23
C SER A 246 8.20 0.16 -9.73
N PRO A 247 7.93 1.19 -10.56
CA PRO A 247 7.82 1.00 -11.98
C PRO A 247 9.15 0.51 -12.54
N GLN A 248 9.08 -0.42 -13.49
CA GLN A 248 10.28 -0.89 -14.17
C GLN A 248 10.69 0.17 -15.21
N ASP A 249 11.94 0.61 -15.15
CA ASP A 249 12.56 1.49 -16.12
C ASP A 249 13.38 0.65 -17.12
N PRO A 250 12.81 0.20 -18.24
CA PRO A 250 13.58 -0.52 -19.23
C PRO A 250 14.55 0.43 -19.92
N GLY A 251 15.77 0.52 -19.41
CA GLY A 251 16.87 1.25 -20.05
C GLY A 251 17.26 2.61 -19.49
N GLY A 252 16.79 2.98 -18.30
CA GLY A 252 17.16 4.22 -17.62
C GLY A 252 17.56 4.04 -16.16
N ALA A 253 18.32 4.99 -15.62
CA ALA A 253 18.44 5.14 -14.17
C ALA A 253 17.33 6.06 -13.70
N GLY A 254 16.26 5.52 -13.13
CA GLY A 254 15.15 6.32 -12.61
C GLY A 254 15.61 7.24 -11.48
N ILE A 255 15.31 8.54 -11.58
CA ILE A 255 15.58 9.51 -10.52
C ILE A 255 14.38 9.47 -9.56
N SER A 256 14.35 8.50 -8.67
CA SER A 256 13.29 8.33 -7.65
C SER A 256 11.85 8.40 -8.20
N HIS A 257 11.66 8.10 -9.48
CA HIS A 257 10.36 8.09 -10.18
C HIS A 257 9.55 9.41 -10.09
N PHE A 258 10.22 10.55 -10.01
CA PHE A 258 9.56 11.87 -10.03
C PHE A 258 8.87 12.20 -11.36
N GLY A 259 9.12 11.39 -12.38
CA GLY A 259 8.53 11.54 -13.70
C GLY A 259 9.35 12.37 -14.69
N PRO A 260 8.92 12.39 -15.96
CA PRO A 260 9.74 12.86 -17.09
C PRO A 260 10.12 14.32 -17.03
N VAL A 261 9.37 15.18 -16.32
CA VAL A 261 9.69 16.61 -16.20
C VAL A 261 10.93 16.85 -15.36
N ALA A 262 11.02 16.21 -14.18
CA ALA A 262 12.18 16.31 -13.30
C ALA A 262 13.41 15.64 -13.91
N GLU A 263 13.24 14.47 -14.52
CA GLU A 263 14.29 13.72 -15.20
C GLU A 263 14.82 14.50 -16.41
N GLY A 264 13.95 15.05 -17.23
CA GLY A 264 14.32 15.92 -18.35
C GLY A 264 15.06 17.17 -17.92
N PHE A 265 14.67 17.79 -16.83
CA PHE A 265 15.35 18.97 -16.27
C PHE A 265 16.79 18.63 -15.87
N VAL A 266 17.00 17.52 -15.15
CA VAL A 266 18.35 17.06 -14.77
C VAL A 266 19.19 16.71 -15.99
N ALA A 267 18.64 16.00 -16.98
CA ALA A 267 19.32 15.65 -18.21
C ALA A 267 19.76 16.91 -19.01
N ILE A 268 18.90 17.91 -19.11
CA ILE A 268 19.19 19.18 -19.77
C ILE A 268 20.30 19.94 -19.03
N LEU A 269 20.20 20.09 -17.71
CA LEU A 269 21.23 20.78 -16.93
C LEU A 269 22.59 20.13 -17.06
N VAL A 270 22.67 18.82 -16.89
CA VAL A 270 23.93 18.06 -17.01
C VAL A 270 24.45 18.16 -18.45
N GLY A 271 23.58 18.01 -19.44
CA GLY A 271 23.93 18.16 -20.85
C GLY A 271 24.51 19.53 -21.18
N PHE A 272 23.87 20.62 -20.74
CA PHE A 272 24.38 21.99 -20.93
C PHE A 272 25.73 22.20 -20.24
N VAL A 273 25.90 21.72 -19.02
CA VAL A 273 27.18 21.85 -18.30
C VAL A 273 28.31 21.11 -19.04
N VAL A 274 28.04 19.89 -19.49
CA VAL A 274 29.04 19.11 -20.27
C VAL A 274 29.38 19.80 -21.58
N LEU A 275 28.38 20.29 -22.32
CA LEU A 275 28.59 21.02 -23.59
C LEU A 275 29.37 22.33 -23.37
N TRP A 276 29.07 23.07 -22.31
CA TRP A 276 29.77 24.30 -21.96
C TRP A 276 31.26 24.02 -21.66
N PHE A 277 31.56 22.98 -20.86
CA PHE A 277 32.93 22.56 -20.60
C PHE A 277 33.65 22.12 -21.87
N ALA A 278 32.99 21.31 -22.70
CA ALA A 278 33.57 20.86 -24.00
C ALA A 278 33.90 22.04 -24.91
N ALA A 279 32.95 22.99 -25.08
CA ALA A 279 33.14 24.20 -25.85
C ALA A 279 34.32 25.06 -25.34
N ARG A 280 34.43 25.21 -24.00
CA ARG A 280 35.52 25.96 -23.37
C ARG A 280 36.88 25.28 -23.57
N MET A 281 36.93 23.94 -23.50
CA MET A 281 38.16 23.20 -23.75
C MET A 281 38.61 23.30 -25.23
N ILE A 282 37.68 23.31 -26.16
CA ILE A 282 37.97 23.46 -27.59
C ILE A 282 38.42 24.90 -27.90
N GLY A 283 37.70 25.90 -27.33
CA GLY A 283 38.00 27.32 -27.53
C GLY A 283 39.33 27.80 -26.91
N ASN A 284 39.88 27.08 -25.95
CA ASN A 284 41.20 27.41 -25.33
C ASN A 284 42.41 26.86 -26.10
N ARG A 285 42.21 26.22 -27.26
CA ARG A 285 43.28 25.67 -28.12
C ARG A 285 43.64 26.55 -29.32
N GLY A 286 43.15 27.80 -29.28
CA GLY A 286 43.51 28.82 -30.29
C GLY A 286 44.57 29.80 -29.80
#